data_9a8c180969ebdbd64f2d9a84179dd880
#
_entry.id   9a8c180969ebdbd64f2d9a84179dd880
#
_cell.length_a   1.000
_cell.length_b   1.000
_cell.length_c   1.000
_cell.angle_alpha   90.00
_cell.angle_beta   90.00
_cell.angle_gamma   90.00
#
_symmetry.space_group_name_H-M   'P 1'
#
loop_
_entity.id
_entity.type
_entity.pdbx_description
1 polymer ?
#
loop_
_entity_poly.entity_id
_entity_poly.type
_entity_poly.pdbx_seq_one_letter_code
_entity_poly.pdbx_strand_id
1 'polypeptide(L)'
;SVHWELDWLKICDVVCLAMVYCVIRYDFKSWRINNMAEQENSKDLISVLWSGADILRSKMDANEYKNYLLGIVFYKYLSDSFLIKVYDMICDDKPESLKEALDVYVEELQGEDADELIKEMKDECHYIIEPELTYTCFADAARNNVFNREQLQKAFNNIEQSDPIFADLFADIDLYSNRLGAGDQKQSDTIASLIREIDKADLLNTDAEILGNAYEYLIGQFASETGKKAGEFYTPQAVSKILTQIAVAGQEDKRGLSVYDPCMGSGSLLLNAKKYA
;
A
#
# COMPACT_ATOMS: atom_id res chain seq x y z
N SER A 1 27.20 -14.22 16.08
CA SER A 1 27.13 -13.82 14.67
C SER A 1 25.98 -14.49 13.95
N VAL A 2 24.75 -14.43 14.46
CA VAL A 2 23.54 -15.00 13.82
C VAL A 2 22.31 -14.12 14.08
N HIS A 3 22.50 -12.87 14.45
CA HIS A 3 21.35 -12.01 14.85
C HIS A 3 20.89 -10.99 13.80
N TRP A 4 21.51 -10.94 12.62
CA TRP A 4 21.18 -9.91 11.60
C TRP A 4 20.27 -10.40 10.46
N GLU A 5 20.06 -11.70 10.30
CA GLU A 5 19.24 -12.25 9.21
C GLU A 5 17.75 -12.36 9.55
N LEU A 6 17.38 -12.35 10.81
CA LEU A 6 15.98 -12.53 11.25
C LEU A 6 15.12 -11.27 11.18
N ASP A 7 15.72 -10.08 11.25
CA ASP A 7 14.95 -8.83 11.23
C ASP A 7 14.51 -8.40 9.82
N TRP A 8 15.29 -8.76 8.79
CA TRP A 8 14.93 -8.47 7.39
C TRP A 8 13.81 -9.35 6.86
N LEU A 9 13.69 -10.57 7.34
CA LEU A 9 12.58 -11.47 7.00
C LEU A 9 11.24 -10.97 7.56
N LYS A 10 11.23 -10.38 8.74
CA LYS A 10 10.01 -9.86 9.36
C LYS A 10 9.40 -8.67 8.62
N ILE A 11 10.21 -7.77 8.06
CA ILE A 11 9.73 -6.54 7.40
C ILE A 11 9.13 -6.83 6.03
N CYS A 12 9.76 -7.72 5.24
CA CYS A 12 9.13 -8.23 4.02
C CYS A 12 7.85 -9.01 4.32
N ASP A 13 7.81 -9.77 5.43
CA ASP A 13 6.67 -10.59 5.80
C ASP A 13 5.45 -9.76 6.19
N VAL A 14 5.59 -8.64 6.90
CA VAL A 14 4.45 -7.84 7.37
C VAL A 14 3.82 -7.04 6.23
N VAL A 15 4.61 -6.36 5.39
CA VAL A 15 4.09 -5.63 4.23
C VAL A 15 3.49 -6.61 3.21
N CYS A 16 4.12 -7.77 2.97
CA CYS A 16 3.58 -8.81 2.10
C CYS A 16 2.36 -9.49 2.71
N LEU A 17 2.33 -9.79 4.02
CA LEU A 17 1.16 -10.38 4.68
C LEU A 17 -0.02 -9.42 4.70
N ALA A 18 0.19 -8.13 4.97
CA ALA A 18 -0.87 -7.13 4.92
C ALA A 18 -1.40 -6.94 3.49
N MET A 19 -0.52 -6.86 2.48
CA MET A 19 -0.94 -6.84 1.08
C MET A 19 -1.65 -8.14 0.67
N VAL A 20 -1.14 -9.30 1.07
CA VAL A 20 -1.75 -10.60 0.82
C VAL A 20 -3.11 -10.71 1.50
N TYR A 21 -3.25 -10.23 2.74
CA TYR A 21 -4.52 -10.30 3.48
C TYR A 21 -5.58 -9.35 2.89
N CYS A 22 -5.21 -8.13 2.52
CA CYS A 22 -6.10 -7.21 1.81
C CYS A 22 -6.55 -7.77 0.44
N VAL A 23 -5.64 -8.41 -0.31
CA VAL A 23 -5.93 -9.04 -1.59
C VAL A 23 -6.77 -10.31 -1.45
N ILE A 24 -6.60 -11.08 -0.36
CA ILE A 24 -7.33 -12.35 -0.15
C ILE A 24 -8.83 -12.12 0.14
N ARG A 25 -9.21 -10.99 0.71
CA ARG A 25 -10.61 -10.69 1.06
C ARG A 25 -11.40 -9.93 -0.01
N TYR A 26 -10.74 -9.32 -1.00
CA TYR A 26 -11.42 -8.62 -2.08
C TYR A 26 -11.99 -9.57 -3.14
N ASP A 27 -13.30 -9.48 -3.33
CA ASP A 27 -14.16 -10.39 -4.07
C ASP A 27 -13.95 -10.37 -5.60
N PHE A 28 -14.04 -11.54 -6.21
CA PHE A 28 -13.61 -11.91 -7.57
C PHE A 28 -14.65 -11.56 -8.67
N LYS A 29 -15.57 -10.63 -8.50
CA LYS A 29 -16.71 -10.44 -9.43
C LYS A 29 -16.48 -9.55 -10.65
N SER A 30 -15.36 -8.84 -10.77
CA SER A 30 -15.17 -7.81 -11.81
C SER A 30 -14.15 -8.14 -12.92
N TRP A 31 -13.70 -9.36 -13.08
CA TRP A 31 -12.47 -9.71 -13.82
C TRP A 31 -12.53 -9.75 -15.36
N ARG A 32 -13.58 -9.28 -16.06
CA ARG A 32 -13.70 -9.60 -17.51
C ARG A 32 -13.60 -8.51 -18.56
N ILE A 33 -13.35 -7.26 -18.20
CA ILE A 33 -13.31 -6.18 -19.19
C ILE A 33 -12.18 -5.21 -18.84
N ASN A 34 -10.92 -5.35 -19.27
CA ASN A 34 -10.00 -4.20 -19.39
C ASN A 34 -8.50 -4.50 -19.50
N ASN A 35 -8.08 -5.45 -20.31
CA ASN A 35 -6.63 -5.66 -20.55
C ASN A 35 -5.89 -4.46 -21.21
N MET A 36 -6.58 -3.48 -21.75
CA MET A 36 -5.93 -2.30 -22.34
C MET A 36 -5.85 -1.12 -21.37
N ALA A 37 -6.85 -0.89 -20.54
CA ALA A 37 -6.83 0.13 -19.50
C ALA A 37 -5.84 -0.21 -18.37
N GLU A 38 -5.66 -1.48 -18.04
CA GLU A 38 -4.68 -1.96 -17.05
C GLU A 38 -3.22 -1.58 -17.39
N GLN A 39 -2.85 -1.62 -18.69
CA GLN A 39 -1.49 -1.25 -19.10
C GLN A 39 -1.23 0.26 -19.05
N GLU A 40 -2.24 1.07 -19.21
CA GLU A 40 -2.14 2.53 -19.14
C GLU A 40 -2.06 3.00 -17.68
N ASN A 41 -2.94 2.51 -16.81
CA ASN A 41 -2.92 2.78 -15.37
C ASN A 41 -1.60 2.32 -14.68
N SER A 42 -1.04 1.19 -15.12
CA SER A 42 0.25 0.69 -14.61
C SER A 42 1.40 1.65 -14.94
N LYS A 43 1.43 2.24 -16.13
CA LYS A 43 2.48 3.20 -16.54
C LYS A 43 2.36 4.50 -15.77
N ASP A 44 1.14 4.97 -15.54
CA ASP A 44 0.88 6.20 -14.80
C ASP A 44 1.30 6.05 -13.33
N LEU A 45 0.96 4.94 -12.68
CA LEU A 45 1.40 4.65 -11.33
C LEU A 45 2.93 4.58 -11.23
N ILE A 46 3.61 3.85 -12.12
CA ILE A 46 5.08 3.77 -12.14
C ILE A 46 5.70 5.16 -12.33
N SER A 47 5.13 6.00 -13.19
CA SER A 47 5.60 7.36 -13.42
C SER A 47 5.49 8.23 -12.16
N VAL A 48 4.36 8.15 -11.46
CA VAL A 48 4.12 8.86 -10.19
C VAL A 48 5.11 8.41 -9.12
N LEU A 49 5.33 7.11 -8.99
CA LEU A 49 6.27 6.55 -8.02
C LEU A 49 7.72 6.97 -8.30
N TRP A 50 8.11 7.04 -9.59
CA TRP A 50 9.41 7.58 -9.99
C TRP A 50 9.58 9.05 -9.65
N SER A 51 8.55 9.86 -9.93
CA SER A 51 8.56 11.28 -9.58
C SER A 51 8.66 11.48 -8.06
N GLY A 52 7.99 10.62 -7.28
CA GLY A 52 8.12 10.57 -5.81
C GLY A 52 9.54 10.20 -5.37
N ALA A 53 10.16 9.19 -6.02
CA ALA A 53 11.56 8.80 -5.76
C ALA A 53 12.53 9.96 -6.01
N ASP A 54 12.33 10.74 -7.08
CA ASP A 54 13.19 11.88 -7.42
C ASP A 54 13.18 12.99 -6.36
N ILE A 55 12.05 13.18 -5.63
CA ILE A 55 11.98 14.10 -4.50
C ILE A 55 12.95 13.69 -3.39
N LEU A 56 13.11 12.39 -3.14
CA LEU A 56 13.91 11.86 -2.05
C LEU A 56 15.34 11.48 -2.46
N ARG A 57 15.59 11.13 -3.73
CA ARG A 57 16.88 10.66 -4.24
C ARG A 57 18.04 11.62 -3.97
N SER A 58 17.79 12.93 -3.95
CA SER A 58 18.80 13.92 -3.63
C SER A 58 19.11 14.03 -2.13
N LYS A 59 18.35 13.37 -1.26
CA LYS A 59 18.37 13.50 0.19
C LYS A 59 18.86 12.24 0.91
N MET A 60 18.57 11.06 0.35
CA MET A 60 18.86 9.77 0.95
C MET A 60 19.10 8.70 -0.12
N ASP A 61 19.70 7.58 0.25
CA ASP A 61 19.94 6.49 -0.68
C ASP A 61 18.70 5.65 -0.98
N ALA A 62 18.79 4.78 -2.02
CA ALA A 62 17.65 4.02 -2.51
C ALA A 62 17.07 3.04 -1.47
N ASN A 63 17.90 2.50 -0.56
CA ASN A 63 17.42 1.59 0.48
C ASN A 63 16.52 2.30 1.50
N GLU A 64 16.72 3.60 1.68
CA GLU A 64 15.94 4.40 2.61
C GLU A 64 14.71 4.99 1.95
N TYR A 65 14.84 5.70 0.80
CA TYR A 65 13.69 6.37 0.22
C TYR A 65 12.59 5.42 -0.28
N LYS A 66 12.95 4.16 -0.61
CA LYS A 66 11.94 3.15 -0.95
C LYS A 66 10.91 2.97 0.17
N ASN A 67 11.36 2.95 1.44
CA ASN A 67 10.48 2.72 2.58
C ASN A 67 9.47 3.87 2.72
N TYR A 68 9.91 5.12 2.54
CA TYR A 68 8.99 6.27 2.53
C TYR A 68 7.96 6.19 1.42
N LEU A 69 8.42 5.90 0.19
CA LEU A 69 7.52 5.75 -0.97
C LEU A 69 6.48 4.67 -0.73
N LEU A 70 6.95 3.48 -0.39
CA LEU A 70 6.09 2.31 -0.24
C LEU A 70 5.11 2.48 0.91
N GLY A 71 5.56 2.99 2.06
CA GLY A 71 4.70 3.22 3.21
C GLY A 71 3.64 4.28 2.96
N ILE A 72 3.97 5.39 2.28
CA ILE A 72 2.99 6.44 1.96
C ILE A 72 1.99 5.95 0.90
N VAL A 73 2.43 5.20 -0.12
CA VAL A 73 1.54 4.56 -1.10
C VAL A 73 0.61 3.57 -0.41
N PHE A 74 1.15 2.75 0.48
CA PHE A 74 0.35 1.78 1.21
C PHE A 74 -0.67 2.46 2.13
N TYR A 75 -0.26 3.51 2.84
CA TYR A 75 -1.20 4.30 3.64
C TYR A 75 -2.30 4.94 2.79
N LYS A 76 -1.95 5.50 1.61
CA LYS A 76 -2.94 6.01 0.67
C LYS A 76 -3.94 4.92 0.28
N TYR A 77 -3.46 3.74 -0.08
CA TYR A 77 -4.33 2.62 -0.46
C TYR A 77 -5.28 2.22 0.68
N LEU A 78 -4.78 2.10 1.91
CA LEU A 78 -5.62 1.79 3.07
C LEU A 78 -6.68 2.87 3.30
N SER A 79 -6.29 4.14 3.24
CA SER A 79 -7.18 5.28 3.46
C SER A 79 -8.25 5.39 2.37
N ASP A 80 -7.85 5.30 1.11
CA ASP A 80 -8.78 5.42 -0.01
C ASP A 80 -9.77 4.24 -0.01
N SER A 81 -9.28 3.01 0.20
CA SER A 81 -10.11 1.81 0.32
C SER A 81 -11.07 1.88 1.51
N PHE A 82 -10.64 2.45 2.63
CA PHE A 82 -11.48 2.66 3.80
C PHE A 82 -12.65 3.59 3.48
N LEU A 83 -12.38 4.74 2.85
CA LEU A 83 -13.41 5.71 2.49
C LEU A 83 -14.45 5.12 1.51
N ILE A 84 -14.01 4.36 0.51
CA ILE A 84 -14.93 3.70 -0.42
C ILE A 84 -15.80 2.67 0.30
N LYS A 85 -15.24 1.88 1.20
CA LYS A 85 -16.02 0.91 1.98
C LYS A 85 -17.06 1.58 2.88
N VAL A 86 -16.69 2.67 3.55
CA VAL A 86 -17.65 3.47 4.32
C VAL A 86 -18.79 3.96 3.42
N TYR A 87 -18.45 4.51 2.25
CA TYR A 87 -19.43 5.00 1.31
C TYR A 87 -20.37 3.88 0.81
N ASP A 88 -19.81 2.73 0.44
CA ASP A 88 -20.57 1.56 -0.03
C ASP A 88 -21.51 0.96 1.05
N MET A 89 -21.24 1.22 2.35
CA MET A 89 -22.12 0.81 3.45
C MET A 89 -23.31 1.77 3.65
N ILE A 90 -23.13 3.04 3.31
CA ILE A 90 -24.09 4.11 3.55
C ILE A 90 -24.94 4.40 2.30
N CYS A 91 -24.33 4.33 1.11
CA CYS A 91 -24.92 4.73 -0.16
C CYS A 91 -25.05 3.55 -1.13
N ASP A 92 -26.09 3.57 -1.96
CA ASP A 92 -26.36 2.55 -2.99
C ASP A 92 -25.58 2.79 -4.30
N ASP A 93 -25.05 3.98 -4.50
CA ASP A 93 -24.29 4.41 -5.69
C ASP A 93 -22.76 4.51 -5.37
N LYS A 94 -21.99 4.86 -6.39
CA LYS A 94 -20.55 5.07 -6.21
C LYS A 94 -20.23 6.54 -6.01
N PRO A 95 -19.25 6.89 -5.16
CA PRO A 95 -18.87 8.28 -4.98
C PRO A 95 -18.24 8.84 -6.27
N GLU A 96 -18.50 10.09 -6.57
CA GLU A 96 -17.85 10.82 -7.67
C GLU A 96 -16.38 11.12 -7.34
N SER A 97 -16.05 11.18 -6.05
CA SER A 97 -14.68 11.47 -5.56
C SER A 97 -14.46 10.96 -4.13
N LEU A 98 -13.19 10.77 -3.77
CA LEU A 98 -12.81 10.47 -2.37
C LEU A 98 -13.19 11.60 -1.41
N LYS A 99 -13.31 12.82 -1.89
CA LYS A 99 -13.77 13.95 -1.08
C LYS A 99 -15.23 13.79 -0.70
N GLU A 100 -16.07 13.40 -1.63
CA GLU A 100 -17.48 13.09 -1.36
C GLU A 100 -17.59 11.93 -0.34
N ALA A 101 -16.85 10.84 -0.55
CA ALA A 101 -16.83 9.73 0.39
C ALA A 101 -16.41 10.16 1.81
N LEU A 102 -15.42 11.07 1.91
CA LEU A 102 -15.03 11.65 3.19
C LEU A 102 -16.13 12.51 3.80
N ASP A 103 -16.80 13.33 3.01
CA ASP A 103 -17.87 14.21 3.51
C ASP A 103 -19.05 13.39 4.03
N VAL A 104 -19.45 12.30 3.35
CA VAL A 104 -20.45 11.33 3.82
C VAL A 104 -19.99 10.66 5.12
N TYR A 105 -18.73 10.24 5.21
CA TYR A 105 -18.19 9.65 6.43
C TYR A 105 -18.25 10.60 7.62
N VAL A 106 -17.86 11.88 7.41
CA VAL A 106 -17.91 12.91 8.46
C VAL A 106 -19.35 13.18 8.92
N GLU A 107 -20.31 13.18 7.99
CA GLU A 107 -21.74 13.38 8.30
C GLU A 107 -22.28 12.21 9.13
N GLU A 108 -22.00 10.96 8.73
CA GLU A 108 -22.46 9.77 9.43
C GLU A 108 -21.90 9.65 10.84
N LEU A 109 -20.64 10.05 11.05
CA LEU A 109 -20.04 10.09 12.40
C LEU A 109 -20.72 11.09 13.35
N GLN A 110 -21.56 11.99 12.86
CA GLN A 110 -22.38 12.90 13.67
C GLN A 110 -23.81 12.37 13.88
N GLY A 111 -24.16 11.29 13.22
CA GLY A 111 -25.46 10.63 13.28
C GLY A 111 -25.65 9.73 14.50
N GLU A 112 -26.85 9.18 14.62
CA GLU A 112 -27.21 8.24 15.70
C GLU A 112 -26.56 6.86 15.51
N ASP A 113 -26.22 6.50 14.27
CA ASP A 113 -25.68 5.18 13.89
C ASP A 113 -24.14 5.14 13.84
N ALA A 114 -23.46 6.21 14.29
CA ALA A 114 -21.98 6.34 14.27
C ALA A 114 -21.26 5.17 14.95
N ASP A 115 -21.73 4.71 16.11
CA ASP A 115 -21.12 3.59 16.84
C ASP A 115 -21.27 2.25 16.10
N GLU A 116 -22.39 2.05 15.39
CA GLU A 116 -22.65 0.86 14.58
C GLU A 116 -21.73 0.85 13.35
N LEU A 117 -21.61 1.96 12.64
CA LEU A 117 -20.69 2.14 11.52
C LEU A 117 -19.24 1.85 11.93
N ILE A 118 -18.77 2.44 13.03
CA ILE A 118 -17.40 2.21 13.54
C ILE A 118 -17.17 0.73 13.82
N LYS A 119 -18.15 0.05 14.43
CA LYS A 119 -18.04 -1.38 14.72
C LYS A 119 -17.98 -2.22 13.45
N GLU A 120 -18.87 -1.99 12.49
CA GLU A 120 -18.88 -2.71 11.21
C GLU A 120 -17.58 -2.49 10.44
N MET A 121 -17.10 -1.25 10.36
CA MET A 121 -15.82 -0.94 9.72
C MET A 121 -14.64 -1.62 10.39
N LYS A 122 -14.65 -1.70 11.74
CA LYS A 122 -13.60 -2.39 12.49
C LYS A 122 -13.62 -3.90 12.24
N ASP A 123 -14.80 -4.50 12.14
CA ASP A 123 -14.95 -5.93 11.83
C ASP A 123 -14.55 -6.23 10.38
N GLU A 124 -14.82 -5.31 9.45
CA GLU A 124 -14.56 -5.48 8.01
C GLU A 124 -13.11 -5.16 7.61
N CYS A 125 -12.56 -4.04 8.11
CA CYS A 125 -11.24 -3.53 7.74
C CYS A 125 -10.15 -3.91 8.73
N HIS A 126 -10.47 -4.23 9.99
CA HIS A 126 -9.55 -4.41 11.12
C HIS A 126 -8.85 -3.11 11.59
N TYR A 127 -9.21 -1.95 11.02
CA TYR A 127 -8.73 -0.64 11.42
C TYR A 127 -9.81 0.41 11.21
N ILE A 128 -9.64 1.55 11.87
CA ILE A 128 -10.45 2.76 11.69
C ILE A 128 -9.50 3.92 11.42
N ILE A 129 -9.87 4.80 10.50
CA ILE A 129 -9.14 6.03 10.22
C ILE A 129 -10.03 7.21 10.60
N GLU A 130 -9.57 8.03 11.55
CA GLU A 130 -10.24 9.29 11.86
C GLU A 130 -10.29 10.20 10.62
N PRO A 131 -11.37 10.95 10.37
CA PRO A 131 -11.53 11.77 9.17
C PRO A 131 -10.32 12.66 8.86
N GLU A 132 -9.79 13.35 9.88
CA GLU A 132 -8.64 14.24 9.74
C GLU A 132 -7.32 13.52 9.46
N LEU A 133 -7.27 12.20 9.66
CA LEU A 133 -6.11 11.36 9.37
C LEU A 133 -6.19 10.69 8.01
N THR A 134 -7.28 10.86 7.26
CA THR A 134 -7.39 10.30 5.90
C THR A 134 -6.34 10.87 4.96
N TYR A 135 -5.92 10.07 3.97
CA TYR A 135 -4.97 10.54 2.96
C TYR A 135 -5.52 11.73 2.17
N THR A 136 -6.83 11.78 1.93
CA THR A 136 -7.53 12.90 1.30
C THR A 136 -7.32 14.20 2.07
N CYS A 137 -7.43 14.19 3.41
CA CYS A 137 -7.11 15.34 4.26
C CYS A 137 -5.63 15.72 4.19
N PHE A 138 -4.72 14.75 4.17
CA PHE A 138 -3.28 15.02 4.05
C PHE A 138 -2.93 15.63 2.70
N ALA A 139 -3.54 15.17 1.61
CA ALA A 139 -3.35 15.73 0.28
C ALA A 139 -3.86 17.18 0.21
N ASP A 140 -5.03 17.46 0.79
CA ASP A 140 -5.56 18.82 0.89
C ASP A 140 -4.65 19.74 1.73
N ALA A 141 -4.21 19.26 2.88
CA ALA A 141 -3.28 20.02 3.74
C ALA A 141 -1.94 20.28 3.03
N ALA A 142 -1.42 19.31 2.28
CA ALA A 142 -0.21 19.44 1.49
C ALA A 142 -0.37 20.46 0.35
N ARG A 143 -1.52 20.46 -0.35
CA ARG A 143 -1.83 21.45 -1.39
C ARG A 143 -1.91 22.87 -0.82
N ASN A 144 -2.44 23.01 0.38
CA ASN A 144 -2.60 24.31 1.07
C ASN A 144 -1.37 24.73 1.89
N ASN A 145 -0.27 23.96 1.88
CA ASN A 145 0.96 24.20 2.65
C ASN A 145 0.73 24.28 4.18
N VAL A 146 -0.23 23.53 4.70
CA VAL A 146 -0.52 23.42 6.14
C VAL A 146 -0.33 21.98 6.66
N PHE A 147 0.29 21.11 5.87
CA PHE A 147 0.55 19.73 6.26
C PHE A 147 1.51 19.65 7.45
N ASN A 148 1.16 18.77 8.40
CA ASN A 148 1.98 18.47 9.56
C ASN A 148 2.32 16.96 9.59
N ARG A 149 3.62 16.63 9.59
CA ARG A 149 4.11 15.24 9.67
C ARG A 149 3.68 14.51 10.95
N GLU A 150 3.42 15.24 12.06
CA GLU A 150 2.97 14.64 13.32
C GLU A 150 1.59 13.95 13.16
N GLN A 151 0.71 14.54 12.33
CA GLN A 151 -0.58 13.91 12.01
C GLN A 151 -0.39 12.62 11.19
N LEU A 152 0.56 12.60 10.26
CA LEU A 152 0.89 11.38 9.52
C LEU A 152 1.49 10.31 10.45
N GLN A 153 2.35 10.72 11.41
CA GLN A 153 2.84 9.77 12.43
C GLN A 153 1.71 9.22 13.30
N LYS A 154 0.76 10.08 13.70
CA LYS A 154 -0.45 9.63 14.43
C LYS A 154 -1.23 8.62 13.59
N ALA A 155 -1.37 8.87 12.30
CA ALA A 155 -2.08 7.99 11.38
C ALA A 155 -1.40 6.62 11.24
N PHE A 156 -0.08 6.57 11.09
CA PHE A 156 0.70 5.34 11.07
C PHE A 156 0.54 4.54 12.37
N ASN A 157 0.72 5.20 13.51
CA ASN A 157 0.56 4.57 14.82
C ASN A 157 -0.87 4.02 15.02
N ASN A 158 -1.89 4.72 14.52
CA ASN A 158 -3.28 4.29 14.61
C ASN A 158 -3.48 2.95 13.86
N ILE A 159 -2.97 2.83 12.64
CA ILE A 159 -3.05 1.58 11.87
C ILE A 159 -2.29 0.45 12.58
N GLU A 160 -1.02 0.68 12.98
CA GLU A 160 -0.19 -0.34 13.62
C GLU A 160 -0.78 -0.87 14.94
N GLN A 161 -1.52 -0.04 15.67
CA GLN A 161 -2.15 -0.39 16.94
C GLN A 161 -3.54 -1.01 16.79
N SER A 162 -4.13 -0.95 15.59
CA SER A 162 -5.51 -1.40 15.36
C SER A 162 -5.65 -2.93 15.38
N ASP A 163 -4.69 -3.65 14.79
CA ASP A 163 -4.66 -5.11 14.74
C ASP A 163 -3.20 -5.59 14.70
N PRO A 164 -2.86 -6.70 15.39
CA PRO A 164 -1.51 -7.28 15.35
C PRO A 164 -0.96 -7.56 13.94
N ILE A 165 -1.82 -7.72 12.94
CA ILE A 165 -1.41 -7.92 11.54
C ILE A 165 -0.70 -6.70 10.95
N PHE A 166 -0.95 -5.50 11.50
CA PHE A 166 -0.34 -4.25 11.06
C PHE A 166 0.85 -3.81 11.93
N ALA A 167 1.23 -4.63 12.92
CA ALA A 167 2.35 -4.30 13.80
C ALA A 167 3.64 -4.07 12.99
N ASP A 168 4.37 -3.01 13.32
CA ASP A 168 5.63 -2.60 12.69
C ASP A 168 5.54 -2.27 11.17
N LEU A 169 4.34 -2.04 10.63
CA LEU A 169 4.11 -1.80 9.20
C LEU A 169 4.86 -0.56 8.67
N PHE A 170 4.98 0.47 9.50
CA PHE A 170 5.63 1.75 9.17
C PHE A 170 6.93 1.97 9.95
N ALA A 171 7.44 0.94 10.65
CA ALA A 171 8.61 1.07 11.54
C ALA A 171 9.87 1.57 10.85
N ASP A 172 10.03 1.32 9.54
CA ASP A 172 11.19 1.75 8.76
C ASP A 172 11.08 3.20 8.23
N ILE A 173 10.01 3.93 8.58
CA ILE A 173 9.76 5.29 8.12
C ILE A 173 10.01 6.27 9.26
N ASP A 174 11.16 6.94 9.25
CA ASP A 174 11.46 8.00 10.22
C ASP A 174 11.06 9.39 9.69
N LEU A 175 9.85 9.83 10.00
CA LEU A 175 9.33 11.13 9.60
C LEU A 175 10.09 12.32 10.22
N TYR A 176 10.96 12.06 11.22
CA TYR A 176 11.77 13.05 11.91
C TYR A 176 13.23 13.06 11.47
N SER A 177 13.57 12.24 10.47
CA SER A 177 14.93 12.14 9.94
C SER A 177 15.45 13.50 9.43
N ASN A 178 16.66 13.87 9.86
CA ASN A 178 17.35 15.06 9.34
C ASN A 178 17.66 14.98 7.84
N ARG A 179 17.59 13.80 7.22
CA ARG A 179 17.75 13.62 5.78
C ARG A 179 16.58 14.21 4.99
N LEU A 180 15.37 14.21 5.55
CA LEU A 180 14.23 14.88 4.92
C LEU A 180 14.42 16.41 4.84
N GLY A 181 15.15 16.98 5.81
CA GLY A 181 15.46 18.40 5.88
C GLY A 181 15.88 18.84 7.28
N ALA A 182 16.52 19.99 7.37
CA ALA A 182 16.92 20.57 8.66
C ALA A 182 15.71 21.26 9.30
N GLY A 183 15.20 20.68 10.40
CA GLY A 183 14.09 21.22 11.19
C GLY A 183 12.70 20.83 10.67
N ASP A 184 11.73 20.97 11.55
CA ASP A 184 10.37 20.44 11.44
C ASP A 184 9.65 20.89 10.17
N GLN A 185 9.76 22.16 9.81
CA GLN A 185 9.11 22.70 8.62
C GLN A 185 9.63 22.04 7.33
N LYS A 186 10.96 21.93 7.16
CA LYS A 186 11.55 21.34 5.96
C LYS A 186 11.25 19.83 5.84
N GLN A 187 11.17 19.12 6.95
CA GLN A 187 10.78 17.73 6.99
C GLN A 187 9.33 17.59 6.56
N SER A 188 8.42 18.39 7.13
CA SER A 188 7.01 18.44 6.72
C SER A 188 6.84 18.80 5.25
N ASP A 189 7.58 19.79 4.74
CA ASP A 189 7.52 20.23 3.33
C ASP A 189 7.97 19.12 2.37
N THR A 190 8.98 18.35 2.76
CA THR A 190 9.46 17.22 1.94
C THR A 190 8.41 16.12 1.86
N ILE A 191 7.82 15.72 3.00
CA ILE A 191 6.75 14.72 3.04
C ILE A 191 5.49 15.25 2.32
N ALA A 192 5.11 16.51 2.51
CA ALA A 192 4.01 17.14 1.79
C ALA A 192 4.20 17.10 0.26
N SER A 193 5.44 17.29 -0.20
CA SER A 193 5.77 17.20 -1.63
C SER A 193 5.60 15.77 -2.16
N LEU A 194 5.99 14.78 -1.36
CA LEU A 194 5.81 13.36 -1.69
C LEU A 194 4.31 12.99 -1.70
N ILE A 195 3.54 13.43 -0.71
CA ILE A 195 2.08 13.23 -0.65
C ILE A 195 1.40 13.81 -1.89
N ARG A 196 1.74 15.05 -2.28
CA ARG A 196 1.18 15.68 -3.49
C ARG A 196 1.50 14.91 -4.76
N GLU A 197 2.69 14.31 -4.85
CA GLU A 197 3.08 13.53 -6.02
C GLU A 197 2.30 12.21 -6.08
N ILE A 198 2.25 11.47 -4.97
CA ILE A 198 1.55 10.19 -4.87
C ILE A 198 0.02 10.37 -5.01
N ASP A 199 -0.53 11.53 -4.63
CA ASP A 199 -1.95 11.86 -4.77
C ASP A 199 -2.45 11.82 -6.24
N LYS A 200 -1.54 11.99 -7.19
CA LYS A 200 -1.86 11.89 -8.63
C LYS A 200 -2.18 10.45 -9.09
N ALA A 201 -1.81 9.46 -8.29
CA ALA A 201 -2.09 8.06 -8.60
C ALA A 201 -3.50 7.68 -8.16
N ASP A 202 -4.29 7.15 -9.09
CA ASP A 202 -5.57 6.50 -8.78
C ASP A 202 -5.29 5.04 -8.38
N LEU A 203 -5.24 4.79 -7.07
CA LEU A 203 -4.97 3.46 -6.53
C LEU A 203 -6.22 2.58 -6.44
N LEU A 204 -7.42 3.15 -6.47
CA LEU A 204 -8.69 2.42 -6.32
C LEU A 204 -9.14 1.74 -7.61
N ASN A 205 -8.91 2.40 -8.74
CA ASN A 205 -9.13 1.82 -10.07
C ASN A 205 -7.93 0.99 -10.53
N THR A 206 -6.91 0.88 -9.67
CA THR A 206 -5.72 0.07 -9.90
C THR A 206 -5.94 -1.29 -9.26
N ASP A 207 -5.99 -2.37 -10.06
CA ASP A 207 -6.07 -3.73 -9.56
C ASP A 207 -4.91 -3.98 -8.55
N ALA A 208 -5.17 -4.72 -7.50
CA ALA A 208 -4.15 -5.12 -6.51
C ALA A 208 -2.93 -5.80 -7.19
N GLU A 209 -3.13 -6.46 -8.34
CA GLU A 209 -2.03 -6.99 -9.17
C GLU A 209 -1.17 -5.86 -9.74
N ILE A 210 -1.75 -4.74 -10.16
CA ILE A 210 -1.01 -3.59 -10.71
C ILE A 210 -0.19 -2.92 -9.61
N LEU A 211 -0.76 -2.76 -8.42
CA LEU A 211 -0.04 -2.24 -7.26
C LEU A 211 1.15 -3.15 -6.89
N GLY A 212 0.93 -4.47 -6.86
CA GLY A 212 1.98 -5.46 -6.66
C GLY A 212 3.07 -5.41 -7.73
N ASN A 213 2.70 -5.29 -9.00
CA ASN A 213 3.63 -5.17 -10.12
C ASN A 213 4.45 -3.87 -10.05
N ALA A 214 3.82 -2.75 -9.67
CA ALA A 214 4.51 -1.47 -9.48
C ALA A 214 5.50 -1.54 -8.30
N TYR A 215 5.11 -2.20 -7.20
CA TYR A 215 5.99 -2.47 -6.06
C TYR A 215 7.20 -3.30 -6.48
N GLU A 216 7.02 -4.43 -7.18
CA GLU A 216 8.12 -5.28 -7.65
C GLU A 216 9.04 -4.56 -8.64
N TYR A 217 8.45 -3.75 -9.53
CA TYR A 217 9.22 -2.91 -10.45
C TYR A 217 10.14 -1.95 -9.68
N LEU A 218 9.61 -1.26 -8.67
CA LEU A 218 10.41 -0.35 -7.83
C LEU A 218 11.53 -1.09 -7.10
N ILE A 219 11.23 -2.22 -6.47
CA ILE A 219 12.26 -3.04 -5.81
C ILE A 219 13.37 -3.43 -6.79
N GLY A 220 13.02 -3.87 -7.99
CA GLY A 220 13.98 -4.23 -9.03
C GLY A 220 14.87 -3.06 -9.45
N GLN A 221 14.30 -1.86 -9.58
CA GLN A 221 15.06 -0.65 -9.91
C GLN A 221 15.97 -0.22 -8.76
N PHE A 222 15.46 -0.21 -7.52
CA PHE A 222 16.26 0.15 -6.34
C PHE A 222 17.41 -0.84 -6.10
N ALA A 223 17.19 -2.12 -6.33
CA ALA A 223 18.26 -3.12 -6.28
C ALA A 223 19.36 -2.83 -7.29
N SER A 224 19.04 -2.36 -8.49
CA SER A 224 20.01 -1.99 -9.52
C SER A 224 20.82 -0.74 -9.13
N GLU A 225 20.19 0.26 -8.53
CA GLU A 225 20.83 1.49 -8.07
C GLU A 225 21.81 1.25 -6.92
N THR A 226 21.50 0.30 -6.03
CA THR A 226 22.37 -0.05 -4.89
C THR A 226 23.53 -0.97 -5.24
N GLY A 227 23.65 -1.39 -6.50
CA GLY A 227 24.69 -2.31 -6.98
C GLY A 227 24.54 -3.74 -6.46
N LYS A 228 23.45 -4.06 -5.77
CA LYS A 228 23.11 -5.41 -5.35
C LYS A 228 22.48 -6.18 -6.51
N LYS A 229 22.78 -7.47 -6.63
CA LYS A 229 22.20 -8.30 -7.69
C LYS A 229 20.69 -8.44 -7.46
N ALA A 230 19.88 -8.18 -8.46
CA ALA A 230 18.40 -8.21 -8.38
C ALA A 230 17.84 -9.53 -7.82
N GLY A 231 18.52 -10.65 -8.01
CA GLY A 231 18.11 -11.96 -7.50
C GLY A 231 18.21 -12.12 -5.96
N GLU A 232 18.84 -11.16 -5.26
CA GLU A 232 18.91 -11.20 -3.80
C GLU A 232 17.65 -10.62 -3.12
N PHE A 233 16.70 -10.04 -3.89
CA PHE A 233 15.58 -9.30 -3.33
C PHE A 233 14.21 -9.80 -3.76
N TYR A 234 14.06 -10.31 -4.97
CA TYR A 234 12.78 -10.79 -5.45
C TYR A 234 12.94 -11.74 -6.65
N THR A 235 11.94 -12.59 -6.85
CA THR A 235 11.86 -13.44 -8.03
C THR A 235 11.17 -12.66 -9.14
N PRO A 236 11.80 -12.45 -10.33
CA PRO A 236 11.16 -11.75 -11.45
C PRO A 236 9.80 -12.37 -11.81
N GLN A 237 8.81 -11.53 -12.09
CA GLN A 237 7.43 -11.97 -12.36
C GLN A 237 7.31 -13.06 -13.43
N ALA A 238 8.07 -12.94 -14.53
CA ALA A 238 8.07 -13.96 -15.58
C ALA A 238 8.51 -15.33 -15.05
N VAL A 239 9.50 -15.36 -14.16
CA VAL A 239 10.00 -16.59 -13.53
C VAL A 239 8.99 -17.11 -12.51
N SER A 240 8.43 -16.24 -11.67
CA SER A 240 7.40 -16.58 -10.70
C SER A 240 6.18 -17.20 -11.39
N LYS A 241 5.69 -16.60 -12.47
CA LYS A 241 4.57 -17.14 -13.28
C LYS A 241 4.85 -18.53 -13.81
N ILE A 242 6.03 -18.75 -14.41
CA ILE A 242 6.41 -20.07 -14.94
C ILE A 242 6.50 -21.12 -13.83
N LEU A 243 7.19 -20.80 -12.73
CA LEU A 243 7.34 -21.73 -11.60
C LEU A 243 5.99 -22.12 -11.01
N THR A 244 5.12 -21.13 -10.83
CA THR A 244 3.77 -21.36 -10.28
C THR A 244 2.91 -22.21 -11.22
N GLN A 245 2.90 -21.90 -12.52
CA GLN A 245 2.16 -22.73 -13.51
C GLN A 245 2.65 -24.18 -13.53
N ILE A 246 3.96 -24.40 -13.41
CA ILE A 246 4.51 -25.76 -13.30
C ILE A 246 4.04 -26.43 -12.00
N ALA A 247 4.05 -25.71 -10.88
CA ALA A 247 3.69 -26.26 -9.57
C ALA A 247 2.22 -26.63 -9.46
N VAL A 248 1.31 -25.86 -10.08
CA VAL A 248 -0.14 -26.13 -10.06
C VAL A 248 -0.64 -26.98 -11.22
N ALA A 249 0.20 -27.28 -12.21
CA ALA A 249 -0.20 -28.07 -13.38
C ALA A 249 -0.83 -29.42 -12.99
N GLY A 250 -2.02 -29.71 -13.53
CA GLY A 250 -2.80 -30.90 -13.22
C GLY A 250 -3.51 -30.88 -11.85
N GLN A 251 -3.61 -29.74 -11.24
CA GLN A 251 -4.32 -29.50 -9.97
C GLN A 251 -5.42 -28.44 -10.07
N GLU A 252 -5.71 -27.96 -11.25
CA GLU A 252 -6.60 -26.84 -11.55
C GLU A 252 -8.05 -27.07 -11.06
N ASP A 253 -8.48 -28.34 -11.00
CA ASP A 253 -9.82 -28.70 -10.52
C ASP A 253 -9.89 -29.03 -9.02
N LYS A 254 -8.77 -28.96 -8.31
CA LYS A 254 -8.73 -29.28 -6.87
C LYS A 254 -9.11 -28.06 -6.04
N ARG A 255 -10.10 -28.23 -5.16
CA ARG A 255 -10.47 -27.22 -4.17
C ARG A 255 -9.64 -27.37 -2.89
N GLY A 256 -9.32 -26.23 -2.27
CA GLY A 256 -8.63 -26.20 -0.97
C GLY A 256 -7.16 -26.61 -1.04
N LEU A 257 -6.46 -26.26 -2.12
CA LEU A 257 -5.03 -26.44 -2.24
C LEU A 257 -4.30 -25.60 -1.18
N SER A 258 -3.33 -26.21 -0.52
CA SER A 258 -2.38 -25.51 0.36
C SER A 258 -1.08 -25.28 -0.42
N VAL A 259 -0.62 -24.03 -0.42
CA VAL A 259 0.64 -23.62 -1.05
C VAL A 259 1.59 -23.12 0.02
N TYR A 260 2.84 -23.55 -0.02
CA TYR A 260 3.88 -23.17 0.92
C TYR A 260 5.14 -22.73 0.18
N ASP A 261 5.64 -21.53 0.48
CA ASP A 261 6.92 -21.03 -0.01
C ASP A 261 7.89 -20.91 1.17
N PRO A 262 8.90 -21.79 1.28
CA PRO A 262 9.86 -21.77 2.39
C PRO A 262 10.85 -20.59 2.35
N CYS A 263 10.91 -19.87 1.23
CA CYS A 263 11.82 -18.75 1.00
C CYS A 263 11.04 -17.52 0.54
N MET A 264 9.86 -17.30 1.10
CA MET A 264 8.97 -16.21 0.71
C MET A 264 9.68 -14.86 0.88
N GLY A 265 9.80 -14.11 -0.22
CA GLY A 265 10.20 -12.71 -0.23
C GLY A 265 8.97 -11.81 -0.35
N SER A 266 8.71 -11.29 -1.54
CA SER A 266 7.53 -10.46 -1.83
C SER A 266 6.20 -11.25 -1.89
N GLY A 267 6.22 -12.57 -1.70
CA GLY A 267 5.04 -13.42 -1.82
C GLY A 267 4.57 -13.66 -3.26
N SER A 268 5.33 -13.25 -4.28
CA SER A 268 4.93 -13.32 -5.69
C SER A 268 4.60 -14.75 -6.17
N LEU A 269 5.29 -15.77 -5.65
CA LEU A 269 4.98 -17.17 -5.95
C LEU A 269 3.61 -17.58 -5.40
N LEU A 270 3.30 -17.21 -4.15
CA LEU A 270 2.02 -17.51 -3.50
C LEU A 270 0.85 -16.78 -4.17
N LEU A 271 1.04 -15.49 -4.52
CA LEU A 271 0.04 -14.70 -5.24
C LEU A 271 -0.26 -15.28 -6.63
N ASN A 272 0.78 -15.64 -7.38
CA ASN A 272 0.59 -16.31 -8.67
C ASN A 272 -0.04 -17.71 -8.52
N ALA A 273 0.27 -18.46 -7.45
CA ALA A 273 -0.37 -19.75 -7.19
C ALA A 273 -1.88 -19.60 -7.03
N LYS A 274 -2.34 -18.60 -6.29
CA LYS A 274 -3.77 -18.28 -6.15
C LYS A 274 -4.44 -17.94 -7.48
N LYS A 275 -3.70 -17.33 -8.41
CA LYS A 275 -4.23 -16.93 -9.72
C LYS A 275 -4.39 -18.12 -10.69
N TYR A 276 -3.51 -19.12 -10.60
CA TYR A 276 -3.43 -20.25 -11.53
C TYR A 276 -3.99 -21.56 -10.97
N ALA A 277 -4.26 -21.66 -9.66
CA ALA A 277 -4.94 -22.77 -9.01
C ALA A 277 -6.45 -22.54 -8.88
#